data_76c9e6d00480f34d3f55ebda3cd4e2e5
#
_entry.id   76c9e6d00480f34d3f55ebda3cd4e2e5
#
_cell.length_a   1.000
_cell.length_b   1.000
_cell.length_c   1.000
_cell.angle_alpha   90.00
_cell.angle_beta   90.00
_cell.angle_gamma   90.00
#
_symmetry.space_group_name_H-M   'P 1'
#
loop_
_entity.id
_entity.type
_entity.pdbx_description
1 polymer ?
#
loop_
_entity_poly.entity_id
_entity_poly.type
_entity_poly.pdbx_seq_one_letter_code
_entity_poly.pdbx_strand_id
1 'polypeptide(L)'
;MVADEYRAFFDELGPEEYPVFDGIPELLDGLAAQGKRVAVATSRMEAKCIDMVHELGLSQFEAVVGMNPPQGRETKADSVRDALAALGATADEAVMIGDRFNDVEGAHAMGVPCIGIYSGAAAPGEHEAAGADAVVHSVAELAKLFAI
;
A
#
# COMPACT_ATOMS: atom_id res chain seq x y z
N MET A 1 -8.23 4.08 3.95
CA MET A 1 -6.80 3.74 4.07
C MET A 1 -6.33 3.05 2.81
N VAL A 2 -5.16 3.42 2.34
CA VAL A 2 -4.55 2.85 1.13
C VAL A 2 -3.21 2.26 1.51
N ALA A 3 -2.96 1.02 1.09
CA ALA A 3 -1.71 0.31 1.39
C ALA A 3 -1.13 -0.28 0.12
N ASP A 4 0.18 -0.10 -0.10
CA ASP A 4 0.87 -0.51 -1.30
C ASP A 4 2.17 -1.29 -1.01
N GLU A 5 2.42 -1.68 0.23
CA GLU A 5 3.63 -2.42 0.58
C GLU A 5 3.76 -3.75 -0.16
N TYR A 6 2.64 -4.30 -0.63
CA TYR A 6 2.67 -5.54 -1.40
C TYR A 6 3.42 -5.42 -2.71
N ARG A 7 3.43 -4.24 -3.31
CA ARG A 7 4.07 -4.08 -4.60
C ARG A 7 5.55 -4.45 -4.56
N ALA A 8 6.28 -3.99 -3.55
CA ALA A 8 7.70 -4.29 -3.46
C ALA A 8 7.95 -5.77 -3.22
N PHE A 9 7.14 -6.41 -2.40
CA PHE A 9 7.31 -7.84 -2.16
C PHE A 9 7.12 -8.62 -3.44
N PHE A 10 6.10 -8.28 -4.23
CA PHE A 10 5.86 -8.97 -5.49
C PHE A 10 6.92 -8.68 -6.53
N ASP A 11 7.50 -7.49 -6.52
CA ASP A 11 8.52 -7.10 -7.50
C ASP A 11 9.85 -7.80 -7.23
N GLU A 12 10.17 -8.05 -5.97
CA GLU A 12 11.47 -8.59 -5.57
C GLU A 12 11.44 -10.08 -5.27
N LEU A 13 10.31 -10.59 -4.82
CA LEU A 13 10.18 -11.96 -4.35
C LEU A 13 9.21 -12.71 -5.25
N GLY A 14 9.49 -13.97 -5.49
CA GLY A 14 8.57 -14.83 -6.21
C GLY A 14 7.42 -15.31 -5.32
N PRO A 15 6.42 -15.97 -5.92
CA PRO A 15 5.30 -16.51 -5.16
C PRO A 15 5.70 -17.45 -4.03
N GLU A 16 6.79 -18.19 -4.21
CA GLU A 16 7.30 -19.12 -3.23
C GLU A 16 7.87 -18.45 -1.97
N GLU A 17 8.08 -17.13 -2.03
CA GLU A 17 8.66 -16.37 -0.93
C GLU A 17 7.62 -15.60 -0.13
N TYR A 18 6.35 -15.88 -0.32
CA TYR A 18 5.25 -15.24 0.41
C TYR A 18 5.39 -15.25 1.93
N PRO A 19 6.04 -16.24 2.57
CA PRO A 19 6.20 -16.21 4.03
C PRO A 19 6.86 -14.95 4.60
N VAL A 20 7.58 -14.17 3.77
CA VAL A 20 8.16 -12.90 4.23
C VAL A 20 7.10 -11.85 4.56
N PHE A 21 5.86 -12.09 4.15
CA PHE A 21 4.73 -11.21 4.49
C PHE A 21 4.11 -11.55 5.85
N ASP A 22 4.83 -12.24 6.71
CA ASP A 22 4.34 -12.56 8.04
C ASP A 22 3.85 -11.30 8.74
N GLY A 23 2.66 -11.41 9.31
CA GLY A 23 2.02 -10.30 10.00
C GLY A 23 1.09 -9.45 9.15
N ILE A 24 1.15 -9.54 7.82
CA ILE A 24 0.27 -8.75 6.95
C ILE A 24 -1.20 -9.17 7.08
N PRO A 25 -1.56 -10.47 6.98
CA PRO A 25 -2.96 -10.86 7.16
C PRO A 25 -3.52 -10.42 8.51
N GLU A 26 -2.74 -10.56 9.58
CA GLU A 26 -3.14 -10.16 10.93
C GLU A 26 -3.30 -8.65 11.04
N LEU A 27 -2.43 -7.89 10.39
CA LEU A 27 -2.53 -6.43 10.33
C LEU A 27 -3.82 -6.01 9.62
N LEU A 28 -4.12 -6.63 8.48
CA LEU A 28 -5.33 -6.33 7.72
C LEU A 28 -6.59 -6.67 8.51
N ASP A 29 -6.59 -7.81 9.21
CA ASP A 29 -7.69 -8.19 10.07
C ASP A 29 -7.88 -7.20 11.22
N GLY A 30 -6.78 -6.74 11.82
CA GLY A 30 -6.82 -5.75 12.88
C GLY A 30 -7.37 -4.41 12.41
N LEU A 31 -6.98 -3.97 11.22
CA LEU A 31 -7.51 -2.75 10.62
C LEU A 31 -9.01 -2.87 10.36
N ALA A 32 -9.45 -4.01 9.84
CA ALA A 32 -10.87 -4.27 9.59
C ALA A 32 -11.65 -4.26 10.91
N ALA A 33 -11.10 -4.85 11.96
CA ALA A 33 -11.72 -4.87 13.28
C ALA A 33 -11.88 -3.47 13.86
N GLN A 34 -11.01 -2.53 13.48
CA GLN A 34 -11.10 -1.13 13.88
C GLN A 34 -12.06 -0.33 12.99
N GLY A 35 -12.72 -0.98 12.04
CA GLY A 35 -13.60 -0.30 11.09
C GLY A 35 -12.87 0.45 9.98
N LYS A 36 -11.57 0.22 9.82
CA LYS A 36 -10.79 0.85 8.76
C LYS A 36 -10.93 0.07 7.46
N ARG A 37 -11.04 0.81 6.38
CA ARG A 37 -11.19 0.24 5.05
C ARG A 37 -9.86 0.27 4.34
N VAL A 38 -9.53 -0.78 3.60
CA VAL A 38 -8.20 -0.96 3.02
C VAL A 38 -8.32 -1.20 1.52
N ALA A 39 -7.44 -0.57 0.76
CA ALA A 39 -7.34 -0.77 -0.69
C ALA A 39 -5.87 -0.85 -1.08
N VAL A 40 -5.62 -1.44 -2.24
CA VAL A 40 -4.29 -1.45 -2.85
C VAL A 40 -4.24 -0.35 -3.90
N ALA A 41 -3.19 0.46 -3.88
CA ALA A 41 -2.86 1.42 -4.93
C ALA A 41 -1.43 1.13 -5.37
N THR A 42 -1.26 0.67 -6.60
CA THR A 42 0.03 0.18 -7.07
C THR A 42 0.38 0.72 -8.45
N SER A 43 1.67 0.74 -8.78
CA SER A 43 2.13 1.04 -10.13
C SER A 43 2.26 -0.21 -11.01
N ARG A 44 1.92 -1.38 -10.50
CA ARG A 44 1.80 -2.60 -11.32
C ARG A 44 0.51 -2.57 -12.13
N MET A 45 0.48 -3.40 -13.20
CA MET A 45 -0.76 -3.58 -13.95
C MET A 45 -1.84 -4.14 -13.04
N GLU A 46 -3.01 -3.53 -13.10
CA GLU A 46 -4.12 -3.82 -12.18
C GLU A 46 -4.55 -5.29 -12.22
N ALA A 47 -4.75 -5.85 -13.41
CA ALA A 47 -5.20 -7.23 -13.55
C ALA A 47 -4.25 -8.21 -12.87
N LYS A 48 -2.94 -7.99 -13.01
CA LYS A 48 -1.94 -8.86 -12.40
C LYS A 48 -1.96 -8.73 -10.88
N CYS A 49 -2.16 -7.53 -10.36
CA CYS A 49 -2.24 -7.30 -8.93
C CYS A 49 -3.50 -7.95 -8.32
N ILE A 50 -4.61 -7.86 -9.02
CA ILE A 50 -5.87 -8.52 -8.61
C ILE A 50 -5.64 -10.03 -8.47
N ASP A 51 -4.99 -10.65 -9.46
CA ASP A 51 -4.69 -12.08 -9.42
C ASP A 51 -3.81 -12.43 -8.23
N MET A 52 -2.78 -11.65 -7.96
CA MET A 52 -1.87 -11.89 -6.84
C MET A 52 -2.56 -11.78 -5.49
N VAL A 53 -3.38 -10.76 -5.31
CA VAL A 53 -4.16 -10.57 -4.08
C VAL A 53 -5.10 -11.75 -3.86
N HIS A 54 -5.74 -12.21 -4.93
CA HIS A 54 -6.64 -13.36 -4.88
C HIS A 54 -5.89 -14.64 -4.51
N GLU A 55 -4.74 -14.89 -5.12
CA GLU A 55 -3.92 -16.07 -4.82
C GLU A 55 -3.44 -16.09 -3.37
N LEU A 56 -3.19 -14.91 -2.78
CA LEU A 56 -2.77 -14.78 -1.39
C LEU A 56 -3.94 -14.90 -0.41
N GLY A 57 -5.17 -14.91 -0.90
CA GLY A 57 -6.36 -14.98 -0.04
C GLY A 57 -6.59 -13.73 0.77
N LEU A 58 -6.14 -12.57 0.30
CA LEU A 58 -6.26 -11.31 1.02
C LEU A 58 -7.57 -10.61 0.68
N SER A 59 -8.66 -11.14 1.24
CA SER A 59 -10.01 -10.65 0.98
C SER A 59 -10.35 -9.34 1.70
N GLN A 60 -9.46 -8.84 2.55
CA GLN A 60 -9.69 -7.63 3.32
C GLN A 60 -9.66 -6.35 2.46
N PHE A 61 -9.02 -6.40 1.29
CA PHE A 61 -8.97 -5.26 0.40
C PHE A 61 -10.30 -5.05 -0.30
N GLU A 62 -10.87 -3.85 -0.17
CA GLU A 62 -12.12 -3.50 -0.83
C GLU A 62 -11.93 -3.14 -2.28
N ALA A 63 -10.73 -2.72 -2.66
CA ALA A 63 -10.40 -2.36 -4.03
C ALA A 63 -8.93 -2.63 -4.29
N VAL A 64 -8.62 -2.99 -5.54
CA VAL A 64 -7.25 -3.15 -6.02
C VAL A 64 -7.14 -2.26 -7.24
N VAL A 65 -6.37 -1.17 -7.11
CA VAL A 65 -6.24 -0.15 -8.14
C VAL A 65 -4.79 -0.14 -8.62
N GLY A 66 -4.59 -0.45 -9.89
CA GLY A 66 -3.27 -0.49 -10.51
C GLY A 66 -3.23 0.28 -11.81
N MET A 67 -2.14 0.15 -12.55
CA MET A 67 -2.01 0.79 -13.85
C MET A 67 -3.05 0.21 -14.80
N ASN A 68 -3.81 1.10 -15.41
CA ASN A 68 -4.86 0.75 -16.34
C ASN A 68 -5.07 1.95 -17.27
N PRO A 69 -4.22 2.10 -18.31
CA PRO A 69 -4.30 3.26 -19.21
C PRO A 69 -5.67 3.50 -19.83
N PRO A 70 -6.42 2.45 -20.25
CA PRO A 70 -7.78 2.66 -20.75
C PRO A 70 -8.73 3.32 -19.73
N GLN A 71 -8.42 3.20 -18.42
CA GLN A 71 -9.20 3.84 -17.38
C GLN A 71 -8.58 5.15 -16.88
N GLY A 72 -7.55 5.63 -17.56
CA GLY A 72 -6.89 6.88 -17.20
C GLY A 72 -5.87 6.77 -16.07
N ARG A 73 -5.43 5.57 -15.74
CA ARG A 73 -4.43 5.36 -14.68
C ARG A 73 -3.08 5.00 -15.29
N GLU A 74 -2.17 5.97 -15.26
CA GLU A 74 -0.84 5.83 -15.84
C GLU A 74 0.27 6.17 -14.86
N THR A 75 -0.06 6.72 -13.68
CA THR A 75 0.92 7.10 -12.66
C THR A 75 0.47 6.59 -11.29
N LYS A 76 1.40 6.58 -10.34
CA LYS A 76 1.09 6.23 -8.95
C LYS A 76 0.03 7.16 -8.36
N ALA A 77 0.14 8.46 -8.65
CA ALA A 77 -0.83 9.43 -8.18
C ALA A 77 -2.24 9.11 -8.70
N ASP A 78 -2.35 8.67 -9.94
CA ASP A 78 -3.64 8.25 -10.51
C ASP A 78 -4.23 7.08 -9.74
N SER A 79 -3.40 6.10 -9.37
CA SER A 79 -3.86 4.94 -8.59
C SER A 79 -4.32 5.36 -7.20
N VAL A 80 -3.61 6.27 -6.55
CA VAL A 80 -4.00 6.79 -5.23
C VAL A 80 -5.34 7.52 -5.33
N ARG A 81 -5.48 8.38 -6.35
CA ARG A 81 -6.73 9.11 -6.59
C ARG A 81 -7.92 8.15 -6.72
N ASP A 82 -7.77 7.13 -7.56
CA ASP A 82 -8.87 6.21 -7.83
C ASP A 82 -9.13 5.25 -6.66
N ALA A 83 -8.11 4.92 -5.88
CA ALA A 83 -8.28 4.15 -4.66
C ALA A 83 -9.10 4.92 -3.62
N LEU A 84 -8.82 6.22 -3.46
CA LEU A 84 -9.62 7.08 -2.59
C LEU A 84 -11.08 7.11 -3.03
N ALA A 85 -11.31 7.25 -4.35
CA ALA A 85 -12.66 7.25 -4.89
C ALA A 85 -13.37 5.92 -4.63
N ALA A 86 -12.67 4.80 -4.80
CA ALA A 86 -13.23 3.47 -4.55
C ALA A 86 -13.61 3.27 -3.09
N LEU A 87 -12.85 3.85 -2.16
CA LEU A 87 -13.16 3.80 -0.74
C LEU A 87 -14.17 4.86 -0.29
N GLY A 88 -14.53 5.80 -1.18
CA GLY A 88 -15.37 6.91 -0.79
C GLY A 88 -14.72 7.80 0.26
N ALA A 89 -13.40 7.88 0.26
CA ALA A 89 -12.64 8.62 1.28
C ALA A 89 -12.01 9.88 0.70
N THR A 90 -11.77 10.85 1.56
CA THR A 90 -11.01 12.06 1.21
C THR A 90 -9.56 11.90 1.63
N ALA A 91 -8.68 12.75 1.11
CA ALA A 91 -7.25 12.66 1.40
C ALA A 91 -6.93 12.78 2.90
N ASP A 92 -7.67 13.60 3.62
CA ASP A 92 -7.46 13.81 5.05
C ASP A 92 -8.01 12.66 5.91
N GLU A 93 -8.76 11.74 5.31
CA GLU A 93 -9.28 10.54 5.98
C GLU A 93 -8.45 9.29 5.73
N ALA A 94 -7.38 9.40 4.93
CA ALA A 94 -6.62 8.25 4.45
C ALA A 94 -5.14 8.41 4.77
N VAL A 95 -4.44 7.28 4.81
CA VAL A 95 -2.98 7.24 4.88
C VAL A 95 -2.48 6.19 3.88
N MET A 96 -1.41 6.53 3.18
CA MET A 96 -0.72 5.60 2.30
C MET A 96 0.35 4.87 3.08
N ILE A 97 0.49 3.58 2.85
CA ILE A 97 1.60 2.80 3.39
C ILE A 97 2.40 2.32 2.19
N GLY A 98 3.64 2.75 2.10
CA GLY A 98 4.45 2.49 0.95
C GLY A 98 5.86 2.07 1.29
N ASP A 99 6.49 1.33 0.40
CA ASP A 99 7.82 0.77 0.59
C ASP A 99 8.88 1.41 -0.31
N ARG A 100 8.48 2.33 -1.18
CA ARG A 100 9.39 3.05 -2.08
C ARG A 100 9.05 4.53 -2.11
N PHE A 101 10.02 5.32 -2.58
CA PHE A 101 9.89 6.79 -2.67
C PHE A 101 8.71 7.23 -3.54
N ASN A 102 8.40 6.48 -4.60
CA ASN A 102 7.30 6.83 -5.49
C ASN A 102 5.94 6.67 -4.82
N ASP A 103 5.84 5.86 -3.78
CA ASP A 103 4.62 5.76 -2.98
C ASP A 103 4.39 7.05 -2.20
N VAL A 104 5.47 7.57 -1.61
CA VAL A 104 5.42 8.85 -0.89
C VAL A 104 5.03 9.98 -1.83
N GLU A 105 5.70 10.06 -2.99
CA GLU A 105 5.44 11.11 -3.97
C GLU A 105 4.01 11.05 -4.51
N GLY A 106 3.54 9.86 -4.85
CA GLY A 106 2.19 9.67 -5.37
C GLY A 106 1.11 10.03 -4.34
N ALA A 107 1.31 9.63 -3.10
CA ALA A 107 0.39 9.97 -2.02
C ALA A 107 0.35 11.49 -1.79
N HIS A 108 1.52 12.12 -1.68
CA HIS A 108 1.60 13.55 -1.44
C HIS A 108 1.01 14.37 -2.59
N ALA A 109 1.15 13.89 -3.83
CA ALA A 109 0.52 14.54 -4.98
C ALA A 109 -1.00 14.61 -4.86
N MET A 110 -1.59 13.67 -4.13
CA MET A 110 -3.03 13.64 -3.88
C MET A 110 -3.40 14.17 -2.49
N GLY A 111 -2.44 14.74 -1.77
CA GLY A 111 -2.68 15.28 -0.43
C GLY A 111 -2.83 14.23 0.66
N VAL A 112 -2.40 13.00 0.41
CA VAL A 112 -2.51 11.88 1.36
C VAL A 112 -1.19 11.75 2.12
N PRO A 113 -1.21 11.70 3.47
CA PRO A 113 0.01 11.40 4.22
C PRO A 113 0.49 9.98 3.95
N CYS A 114 1.79 9.76 4.03
CA CYS A 114 2.39 8.47 3.73
C CYS A 114 3.30 7.99 4.86
N ILE A 115 3.11 6.74 5.24
CA ILE A 115 4.01 6.03 6.15
C ILE A 115 4.93 5.18 5.28
N GLY A 116 6.24 5.44 5.36
CA GLY A 116 7.23 4.63 4.67
C GLY A 116 7.61 3.41 5.51
N ILE A 117 7.65 2.23 4.89
CA ILE A 117 8.07 1.02 5.57
C ILE A 117 9.33 0.46 4.92
N TYR A 118 10.33 0.16 5.74
CA TYR A 118 11.58 -0.47 5.32
C TYR A 118 11.47 -1.98 5.51
N SER A 119 10.87 -2.65 4.51
CA SER A 119 10.67 -4.10 4.60
C SER A 119 11.26 -4.86 3.42
N GLY A 120 12.03 -4.19 2.56
CA GLY A 120 12.65 -4.88 1.43
C GLY A 120 13.31 -3.96 0.43
N ALA A 121 12.53 -3.29 -0.41
CA ALA A 121 13.02 -2.64 -1.63
C ALA A 121 13.75 -1.31 -1.39
N ALA A 122 13.38 -0.57 -0.35
CA ALA A 122 13.89 0.78 -0.18
C ALA A 122 15.35 0.81 0.27
N ALA A 123 16.13 1.72 -0.30
CA ALA A 123 17.47 1.99 0.15
C ALA A 123 17.44 2.73 1.49
N PRO A 124 18.50 2.59 2.32
CA PRO A 124 18.56 3.33 3.59
C PRO A 124 18.38 4.83 3.38
N GLY A 125 17.45 5.44 4.14
CA GLY A 125 17.18 6.86 4.05
C GLY A 125 16.24 7.28 2.93
N GLU A 126 15.79 6.35 2.10
CA GLU A 126 14.93 6.66 0.94
C GLU A 126 13.62 7.33 1.35
N HIS A 127 12.97 6.83 2.38
CA HIS A 127 11.68 7.38 2.84
C HIS A 127 11.83 8.77 3.43
N GLU A 128 12.88 8.99 4.22
CA GLU A 128 13.15 10.29 4.81
C GLU A 128 13.46 11.32 3.72
N ALA A 129 14.25 10.92 2.72
CA ALA A 129 14.59 11.80 1.61
C ALA A 129 13.36 12.16 0.77
N ALA A 130 12.40 11.24 0.64
CA ALA A 130 11.16 11.49 -0.08
C ALA A 130 10.15 12.32 0.73
N GLY A 131 10.39 12.52 2.02
CA GLY A 131 9.54 13.32 2.88
C GLY A 131 8.37 12.56 3.48
N ALA A 132 8.53 11.25 3.71
CA ALA A 132 7.48 10.44 4.35
C ALA A 132 7.07 11.06 5.69
N ASP A 133 5.78 11.00 5.99
CA ASP A 133 5.24 11.60 7.22
C ASP A 133 5.59 10.80 8.47
N ALA A 134 5.80 9.49 8.30
CA ALA A 134 6.30 8.61 9.32
C ALA A 134 7.08 7.47 8.67
N VAL A 135 7.95 6.81 9.43
CA VAL A 135 8.76 5.71 8.94
C VAL A 135 8.74 4.58 9.96
N VAL A 136 8.55 3.36 9.48
CA VAL A 136 8.64 2.14 10.30
C VAL A 136 9.56 1.14 9.63
N HIS A 137 10.08 0.18 10.39
CA HIS A 137 11.07 -0.78 9.91
C HIS A 137 10.53 -2.22 9.86
N SER A 138 9.29 -2.43 10.24
CA SER A 138 8.68 -3.76 10.22
C SER A 138 7.16 -3.67 10.22
N VAL A 139 6.52 -4.78 9.86
CA VAL A 139 5.06 -4.89 9.95
C VAL A 139 4.62 -4.77 11.41
N ALA A 140 5.42 -5.28 12.35
CA ALA A 140 5.11 -5.16 13.77
C ALA A 140 5.09 -3.70 14.24
N GLU A 141 6.05 -2.89 13.78
CA GLU A 141 6.07 -1.46 14.08
C GLU A 141 4.87 -0.76 13.46
N LEU A 142 4.52 -1.13 12.23
CA LEU A 142 3.35 -0.57 11.56
C LEU A 142 2.07 -0.89 12.33
N ALA A 143 1.92 -2.13 12.80
CA ALA A 143 0.77 -2.53 13.60
C ALA A 143 0.65 -1.68 14.86
N LYS A 144 1.76 -1.38 15.52
CA LYS A 144 1.77 -0.54 16.72
C LYS A 144 1.26 0.87 16.45
N LEU A 145 1.56 1.44 15.29
CA LEU A 145 1.06 2.76 14.91
C LEU A 145 -0.47 2.78 14.86
N PHE A 146 -1.09 1.66 14.54
CA PHE A 146 -2.55 1.53 14.49
C PHE A 146 -3.13 0.94 15.77
N ALA A 147 -2.32 0.74 16.81
CA ALA A 147 -2.73 0.16 18.07
C ALA A 147 -3.29 -1.28 17.92
N ILE A 148 -2.65 -2.05 17.08
CA ILE A 148 -3.02 -3.45 16.82
C ILE A 148 -2.07 -4.41 17.52
#